data_83342069ac1a0e699b02ccd0eb197097
#
_entry.id   83342069ac1a0e699b02ccd0eb197097
#
_cell.length_a   1.000
_cell.length_b   1.000
_cell.length_c   1.000
_cell.angle_alpha   90.00
_cell.angle_beta   90.00
_cell.angle_gamma   90.00
#
_symmetry.space_group_name_H-M   'P 1'
#
loop_
_entity.id
_entity.type
_entity.pdbx_description
1 polymer ?
#
loop_
_entity_poly.entity_id
_entity_poly.type
_entity_poly.pdbx_seq_one_letter_code
_entity_poly.pdbx_strand_id
1 'polypeptide(L)'
;MRKADRKLSPAELEQFGAEIEAIRQKHLADVGERDAKYITKIEKAVRYTEIAGRGLLMAGIFPPAFILGTLTLGVSKILENMELGHNVMHGQYDFMQNKRLMGQTYEWDTWCTADNWRYSHNYRHHTFTNVLGEDHDIGYGVLRLFPEQKWEPRFLANVPLMVLLATFFENLLALQTLELEKVISG
;
A
#
# COMPACT_ATOMS: atom_id res chain seq x y z
N MET A 1 28.51 23.27 10.03
CA MET A 1 28.01 21.90 9.82
C MET A 1 26.72 21.73 10.60
N ARG A 2 25.63 21.43 9.93
CA ARG A 2 24.37 21.05 10.64
C ARG A 2 24.61 19.73 11.37
N LYS A 3 24.00 19.57 12.57
CA LYS A 3 24.10 18.33 13.36
C LYS A 3 23.75 17.05 12.56
N ALA A 4 23.02 17.22 11.44
CA ALA A 4 22.59 16.13 10.55
C ALA A 4 23.71 15.55 9.65
N ASP A 5 24.86 16.24 9.50
CA ASP A 5 25.95 15.79 8.61
C ASP A 5 27.03 14.99 9.33
N ARG A 6 26.84 14.69 10.62
CA ARG A 6 27.80 13.88 11.38
C ARG A 6 27.65 12.41 11.01
N LYS A 7 28.67 11.83 10.42
CA LYS A 7 28.76 10.37 10.24
C LYS A 7 28.94 9.70 11.60
N LEU A 8 28.17 8.65 11.83
CA LEU A 8 28.30 7.80 13.01
C LEU A 8 29.62 7.02 12.95
N SER A 9 30.26 6.83 14.09
CA SER A 9 31.39 5.91 14.22
C SER A 9 30.92 4.45 14.11
N PRO A 10 31.83 3.49 13.83
CA PRO A 10 31.47 2.08 13.80
C PRO A 10 30.77 1.59 15.08
N ALA A 11 31.25 2.04 16.24
CA ALA A 11 30.64 1.66 17.55
C ALA A 11 29.23 2.24 17.72
N GLU A 12 28.98 3.49 17.26
CA GLU A 12 27.66 4.10 17.30
C GLU A 12 26.68 3.41 16.31
N LEU A 13 27.17 2.93 15.16
CA LEU A 13 26.38 2.14 14.22
C LEU A 13 26.02 0.77 14.80
N GLU A 14 26.95 0.10 15.46
CA GLU A 14 26.71 -1.19 16.13
C GLU A 14 25.69 -1.03 17.26
N GLN A 15 25.86 0.00 18.11
CA GLN A 15 24.89 0.32 19.15
C GLN A 15 23.51 0.62 18.59
N PHE A 16 23.41 1.45 17.55
CA PHE A 16 22.14 1.75 16.88
C PHE A 16 21.49 0.48 16.33
N GLY A 17 22.27 -0.40 15.68
CA GLY A 17 21.77 -1.69 15.17
C GLY A 17 21.22 -2.56 16.32
N ALA A 18 21.93 -2.64 17.44
CA ALA A 18 21.48 -3.40 18.62
C ALA A 18 20.19 -2.84 19.23
N GLU A 19 20.05 -1.51 19.29
CA GLU A 19 18.82 -0.86 19.78
C GLU A 19 17.61 -1.15 18.87
N ILE A 20 17.78 -1.08 17.53
CA ILE A 20 16.75 -1.44 16.55
C ILE A 20 16.36 -2.90 16.67
N GLU A 21 17.35 -3.82 16.80
CA GLU A 21 17.06 -5.25 16.95
C GLU A 21 16.34 -5.55 18.26
N ALA A 22 16.67 -4.87 19.36
CA ALA A 22 15.95 -5.00 20.62
C ALA A 22 14.46 -4.56 20.50
N ILE A 23 14.19 -3.45 19.77
CA ILE A 23 12.83 -3.00 19.49
C ILE A 23 12.11 -4.06 18.63
N ARG A 24 12.76 -4.57 17.59
CA ARG A 24 12.20 -5.62 16.74
C ARG A 24 11.81 -6.85 17.53
N GLN A 25 12.71 -7.37 18.36
CA GLN A 25 12.45 -8.55 19.19
C GLN A 25 11.30 -8.34 20.18
N LYS A 26 11.23 -7.16 20.80
CA LYS A 26 10.13 -6.80 21.68
C LYS A 26 8.77 -6.87 20.96
N HIS A 27 8.67 -6.32 19.74
CA HIS A 27 7.42 -6.35 18.99
C HIS A 27 7.07 -7.74 18.48
N LEU A 28 8.06 -8.52 18.02
CA LEU A 28 7.83 -9.91 17.61
C LEU A 28 7.31 -10.79 18.76
N ALA A 29 7.82 -10.58 19.97
CA ALA A 29 7.35 -11.31 21.15
C ALA A 29 5.92 -10.94 21.57
N ASP A 30 5.42 -9.76 21.17
CA ASP A 30 4.06 -9.27 21.48
C ASP A 30 3.02 -9.68 20.42
N VAL A 31 3.46 -10.20 19.26
CA VAL A 31 2.56 -10.69 18.20
C VAL A 31 1.74 -11.88 18.71
N GLY A 32 0.41 -11.79 18.56
CA GLY A 32 -0.44 -12.88 19.07
C GLY A 32 -1.94 -12.68 18.88
N GLU A 33 -2.69 -13.15 19.88
CA GLU A 33 -4.16 -13.20 19.83
C GLU A 33 -4.81 -11.82 19.65
N ARG A 34 -4.20 -10.76 20.21
CA ARG A 34 -4.68 -9.39 20.05
C ARG A 34 -4.68 -8.99 18.57
N ASP A 35 -3.59 -9.27 17.87
CA ASP A 35 -3.40 -8.90 16.47
C ASP A 35 -4.30 -9.76 15.57
N ALA A 36 -4.43 -11.06 15.89
CA ALA A 36 -5.36 -11.97 15.23
C ALA A 36 -6.82 -11.49 15.36
N LYS A 37 -7.24 -11.06 16.55
CA LYS A 37 -8.56 -10.48 16.76
C LYS A 37 -8.76 -9.17 16.00
N TYR A 38 -7.72 -8.34 15.94
CA TYR A 38 -7.76 -7.07 15.22
C TYR A 38 -8.03 -7.29 13.74
N ILE A 39 -7.18 -8.05 13.04
CA ILE A 39 -7.33 -8.26 11.61
C ILE A 39 -8.63 -8.99 11.24
N THR A 40 -9.08 -9.91 12.10
CA THR A 40 -10.38 -10.58 11.90
C THR A 40 -11.56 -9.60 12.01
N LYS A 41 -11.46 -8.58 12.87
CA LYS A 41 -12.47 -7.51 12.93
C LYS A 41 -12.44 -6.63 11.69
N ILE A 42 -11.24 -6.31 11.18
CA ILE A 42 -11.10 -5.56 9.93
C ILE A 42 -11.68 -6.36 8.75
N GLU A 43 -11.35 -7.65 8.61
CA GLU A 43 -11.94 -8.52 7.59
C GLU A 43 -13.48 -8.47 7.62
N LYS A 44 -14.07 -8.62 8.81
CA LYS A 44 -15.53 -8.53 8.98
C LYS A 44 -16.07 -7.14 8.61
N ALA A 45 -15.39 -6.07 9.05
CA ALA A 45 -15.80 -4.70 8.73
C ALA A 45 -15.82 -4.46 7.22
N VAL A 46 -14.78 -4.92 6.50
CA VAL A 46 -14.72 -4.88 5.03
C VAL A 46 -15.93 -5.58 4.43
N ARG A 47 -16.20 -6.83 4.81
CA ARG A 47 -17.30 -7.61 4.23
C ARG A 47 -18.67 -7.02 4.55
N TYR A 48 -18.89 -6.54 5.77
CA TYR A 48 -20.17 -5.91 6.13
C TYR A 48 -20.39 -4.57 5.42
N THR A 49 -19.36 -3.73 5.32
CA THR A 49 -19.47 -2.45 4.61
C THR A 49 -19.62 -2.66 3.10
N GLU A 50 -18.98 -3.69 2.53
CA GLU A 50 -19.17 -4.07 1.14
C GLU A 50 -20.62 -4.49 0.85
N ILE A 51 -21.18 -5.41 1.64
CA ILE A 51 -22.56 -5.89 1.48
C ILE A 51 -23.54 -4.73 1.66
N ALA A 52 -23.37 -3.93 2.71
CA ALA A 52 -24.22 -2.79 2.99
C ALA A 52 -24.18 -1.74 1.87
N GLY A 53 -22.95 -1.40 1.41
CA GLY A 53 -22.76 -0.43 0.33
C GLY A 53 -23.38 -0.89 -0.99
N ARG A 54 -23.20 -2.16 -1.38
CA ARG A 54 -23.84 -2.75 -2.58
C ARG A 54 -25.36 -2.76 -2.45
N GLY A 55 -25.89 -3.14 -1.28
CA GLY A 55 -27.33 -3.11 -1.01
C GLY A 55 -27.93 -1.70 -1.11
N LEU A 56 -27.24 -0.69 -0.58
CA LEU A 56 -27.65 0.70 -0.72
C LEU A 56 -27.62 1.20 -2.17
N LEU A 57 -26.62 0.80 -2.96
CA LEU A 57 -26.54 1.13 -4.38
C LEU A 57 -27.64 0.48 -5.21
N MET A 58 -28.11 -0.72 -4.84
CA MET A 58 -29.30 -1.34 -5.48
C MET A 58 -30.58 -0.51 -5.25
N ALA A 59 -30.64 0.24 -4.13
CA ALA A 59 -31.70 1.22 -3.85
C ALA A 59 -31.34 2.64 -4.37
N GLY A 60 -30.35 2.76 -5.22
CA GLY A 60 -29.74 4.02 -5.66
C GLY A 60 -30.62 4.93 -6.51
N ILE A 61 -31.83 4.50 -6.86
CA ILE A 61 -32.86 5.38 -7.43
C ILE A 61 -33.23 6.53 -6.46
N PHE A 62 -32.98 6.32 -5.15
CA PHE A 62 -33.11 7.35 -4.12
C PHE A 62 -31.74 8.01 -3.90
N PRO A 63 -31.56 9.32 -4.19
CA PRO A 63 -30.25 9.98 -4.09
C PRO A 63 -29.54 9.79 -2.73
N PRO A 64 -30.19 9.84 -1.58
CA PRO A 64 -29.53 9.54 -0.30
C PRO A 64 -28.95 8.12 -0.23
N ALA A 65 -29.64 7.11 -0.76
CA ALA A 65 -29.15 5.73 -0.76
C ALA A 65 -27.94 5.58 -1.68
N PHE A 66 -27.93 6.24 -2.84
CA PHE A 66 -26.78 6.27 -3.74
C PHE A 66 -25.55 6.89 -3.06
N ILE A 67 -25.70 8.05 -2.43
CA ILE A 67 -24.60 8.73 -1.73
C ILE A 67 -24.07 7.86 -0.60
N LEU A 68 -24.93 7.36 0.28
CA LEU A 68 -24.53 6.51 1.40
C LEU A 68 -23.90 5.20 0.92
N GLY A 69 -24.43 4.58 -0.13
CA GLY A 69 -23.86 3.38 -0.74
C GLY A 69 -22.45 3.62 -1.28
N THR A 70 -22.26 4.72 -2.01
CA THR A 70 -20.95 5.11 -2.53
C THR A 70 -19.94 5.34 -1.41
N LEU A 71 -20.31 6.09 -0.38
CA LEU A 71 -19.43 6.35 0.76
C LEU A 71 -19.11 5.07 1.53
N THR A 72 -20.08 4.20 1.74
CA THR A 72 -19.89 2.92 2.45
C THR A 72 -18.98 1.98 1.68
N LEU A 73 -19.12 1.88 0.35
CA LEU A 73 -18.19 1.13 -0.49
C LEU A 73 -16.79 1.76 -0.51
N GLY A 74 -16.69 3.09 -0.55
CA GLY A 74 -15.41 3.77 -0.45
C GLY A 74 -14.66 3.40 0.84
N VAL A 75 -15.35 3.40 1.98
CA VAL A 75 -14.78 2.94 3.26
C VAL A 75 -14.36 1.47 3.17
N SER A 76 -15.20 0.59 2.60
CA SER A 76 -14.85 -0.82 2.41
C SER A 76 -13.57 -0.99 1.60
N LYS A 77 -13.44 -0.26 0.49
CA LYS A 77 -12.25 -0.34 -0.39
C LYS A 77 -10.99 0.20 0.28
N ILE A 78 -11.09 1.29 1.01
CA ILE A 78 -9.96 1.82 1.79
C ILE A 78 -9.50 0.79 2.83
N LEU A 79 -10.41 0.19 3.59
CA LEU A 79 -10.08 -0.83 4.56
C LEU A 79 -9.50 -2.10 3.89
N GLU A 80 -10.06 -2.53 2.76
CA GLU A 80 -9.56 -3.69 2.00
C GLU A 80 -8.12 -3.44 1.52
N ASN A 81 -7.86 -2.28 0.90
CA ASN A 81 -6.57 -2.01 0.30
C ASN A 81 -5.49 -1.68 1.33
N MET A 82 -5.78 -0.73 2.22
CA MET A 82 -4.75 -0.15 3.09
C MET A 82 -4.54 -0.93 4.38
N GLU A 83 -5.60 -1.52 4.93
CA GLU A 83 -5.52 -2.14 6.25
C GLU A 83 -5.54 -3.68 6.17
N LEU A 84 -6.37 -4.26 5.34
CA LEU A 84 -6.48 -5.72 5.24
C LEU A 84 -5.47 -6.29 4.25
N GLY A 85 -5.65 -6.01 2.97
CA GLY A 85 -4.87 -6.63 1.89
C GLY A 85 -3.39 -6.30 1.97
N HIS A 86 -3.06 -5.02 2.17
CA HIS A 86 -1.68 -4.56 2.32
C HIS A 86 -0.93 -5.33 3.42
N ASN A 87 -1.48 -5.33 4.64
CA ASN A 87 -0.85 -5.97 5.79
C ASN A 87 -0.82 -7.50 5.68
N VAL A 88 -1.89 -8.10 5.15
CA VAL A 88 -1.91 -9.56 4.93
C VAL A 88 -0.87 -9.97 3.89
N MET A 89 -0.77 -9.27 2.76
CA MET A 89 0.20 -9.61 1.71
C MET A 89 1.66 -9.35 2.12
N HIS A 90 1.91 -8.53 3.16
CA HIS A 90 3.21 -8.47 3.83
C HIS A 90 3.51 -9.69 4.72
N GLY A 91 2.60 -10.64 4.85
CA GLY A 91 2.77 -11.82 5.70
C GLY A 91 2.63 -11.53 7.20
N GLN A 92 2.15 -10.35 7.58
CA GLN A 92 2.08 -9.96 9.00
C GLN A 92 1.19 -10.89 9.84
N TYR A 93 0.25 -11.59 9.21
CA TYR A 93 -0.72 -12.45 9.86
C TYR A 93 -0.54 -13.95 9.57
N ASP A 94 0.57 -14.33 8.92
CA ASP A 94 0.87 -15.73 8.56
C ASP A 94 1.02 -16.62 9.80
N PHE A 95 1.38 -16.04 10.96
CA PHE A 95 1.43 -16.74 12.25
C PHE A 95 0.09 -17.37 12.65
N MET A 96 -1.04 -16.85 12.16
CA MET A 96 -2.38 -17.38 12.43
C MET A 96 -2.67 -18.70 11.72
N GLN A 97 -1.88 -19.08 10.72
CA GLN A 97 -2.10 -20.24 9.83
C GLN A 97 -3.54 -20.26 9.22
N ASN A 98 -4.13 -19.09 9.04
CA ASN A 98 -5.46 -18.93 8.45
C ASN A 98 -5.33 -18.79 6.93
N LYS A 99 -5.79 -19.80 6.18
CA LYS A 99 -5.70 -19.85 4.71
C LYS A 99 -6.29 -18.63 4.00
N ARG A 100 -7.26 -17.94 4.60
CA ARG A 100 -7.86 -16.73 4.03
C ARG A 100 -7.01 -15.47 4.26
N LEU A 101 -6.07 -15.50 5.17
CA LEU A 101 -5.22 -14.38 5.57
C LEU A 101 -3.74 -14.74 5.47
N MET A 102 -3.38 -15.56 4.48
CA MET A 102 -1.99 -15.93 4.17
C MET A 102 -1.41 -14.99 3.14
N GLY A 103 -0.27 -14.39 3.42
CA GLY A 103 0.37 -13.39 2.58
C GLY A 103 0.65 -13.84 1.15
N GLN A 104 1.01 -15.11 0.96
CA GLN A 104 1.32 -15.67 -0.36
C GLN A 104 0.10 -15.98 -1.23
N THR A 105 -1.06 -16.24 -0.62
CA THR A 105 -2.25 -16.72 -1.33
C THR A 105 -3.45 -15.78 -1.20
N TYR A 106 -3.29 -14.67 -0.47
CA TYR A 106 -4.34 -13.68 -0.32
C TYR A 106 -4.63 -13.01 -1.67
N GLU A 107 -5.92 -12.94 -2.01
CA GLU A 107 -6.41 -12.20 -3.16
C GLU A 107 -7.32 -11.07 -2.69
N TRP A 108 -7.10 -9.89 -3.22
CA TRP A 108 -7.90 -8.72 -2.93
C TRP A 108 -8.81 -8.33 -4.10
N ASP A 109 -9.85 -7.57 -3.82
CA ASP A 109 -10.79 -7.09 -4.82
C ASP A 109 -10.36 -5.70 -5.31
N THR A 110 -9.26 -5.66 -6.09
CA THR A 110 -8.74 -4.45 -6.74
C THR A 110 -8.40 -4.70 -8.21
N TRP A 111 -8.13 -3.65 -8.95
CA TRP A 111 -7.74 -3.75 -10.36
C TRP A 111 -6.31 -4.27 -10.55
N CYS A 112 -5.43 -4.05 -9.58
CA CYS A 112 -4.10 -4.62 -9.58
C CYS A 112 -4.14 -6.03 -9.01
N THR A 113 -3.63 -7.03 -9.74
CA THR A 113 -3.57 -8.40 -9.22
C THR A 113 -2.65 -8.49 -8.01
N ALA A 114 -2.98 -9.37 -7.06
CA ALA A 114 -2.18 -9.56 -5.86
C ALA A 114 -0.74 -9.98 -6.19
N ASP A 115 -0.51 -10.79 -7.21
CA ASP A 115 0.84 -11.19 -7.63
C ASP A 115 1.65 -10.03 -8.17
N ASN A 116 1.06 -9.16 -9.01
CA ASN A 116 1.75 -7.97 -9.48
C ASN A 116 2.11 -7.04 -8.33
N TRP A 117 1.19 -6.87 -7.37
CA TRP A 117 1.44 -6.06 -6.19
C TRP A 117 2.56 -6.65 -5.31
N ARG A 118 2.57 -7.97 -5.07
CA ARG A 118 3.66 -8.64 -4.35
C ARG A 118 5.01 -8.42 -5.03
N TYR A 119 5.05 -8.48 -6.36
CA TYR A 119 6.28 -8.22 -7.10
C TYR A 119 6.70 -6.76 -7.03
N SER A 120 5.81 -5.83 -7.36
CA SER A 120 6.15 -4.41 -7.43
C SER A 120 6.40 -3.81 -6.05
N HIS A 121 5.56 -4.13 -5.07
CA HIS A 121 5.62 -3.54 -3.74
C HIS A 121 6.50 -4.37 -2.78
N ASN A 122 6.19 -5.65 -2.53
CA ASN A 122 6.95 -6.42 -1.54
C ASN A 122 8.38 -6.72 -2.00
N TYR A 123 8.61 -6.96 -3.29
CA TYR A 123 9.95 -7.24 -3.76
C TYR A 123 10.67 -5.96 -4.19
N ARG A 124 10.18 -5.22 -5.19
CA ARG A 124 10.93 -4.07 -5.72
C ARG A 124 10.99 -2.91 -4.75
N HIS A 125 9.84 -2.39 -4.31
CA HIS A 125 9.83 -1.25 -3.39
C HIS A 125 10.57 -1.55 -2.09
N HIS A 126 10.30 -2.68 -1.41
CA HIS A 126 10.98 -2.99 -0.14
C HIS A 126 12.46 -3.32 -0.28
N THR A 127 12.90 -3.86 -1.42
CA THR A 127 14.32 -4.11 -1.67
C THR A 127 15.08 -2.82 -2.00
N PHE A 128 14.48 -1.94 -2.78
CA PHE A 128 15.10 -0.74 -3.32
C PHE A 128 14.48 0.56 -2.78
N THR A 129 13.89 0.54 -1.61
CA THR A 129 13.18 1.68 -1.01
C THR A 129 13.98 2.98 -1.16
N ASN A 130 13.38 3.98 -1.80
CA ASN A 130 13.95 5.29 -2.08
C ASN A 130 15.20 5.31 -3.01
N VAL A 131 15.50 4.21 -3.71
CA VAL A 131 16.55 4.21 -4.74
C VAL A 131 15.94 4.72 -6.05
N LEU A 132 16.39 5.89 -6.50
CA LEU A 132 15.91 6.49 -7.75
C LEU A 132 16.18 5.59 -8.95
N GLY A 133 15.14 5.33 -9.76
CA GLY A 133 15.20 4.48 -10.94
C GLY A 133 14.92 2.99 -10.67
N GLU A 134 14.99 2.54 -9.41
CA GLU A 134 14.69 1.16 -9.01
C GLU A 134 13.35 1.06 -8.26
N ASP A 135 13.09 2.00 -7.37
CA ASP A 135 11.85 2.08 -6.61
C ASP A 135 10.75 2.76 -7.43
N HIS A 136 9.81 1.99 -7.92
CA HIS A 136 8.69 2.50 -8.72
C HIS A 136 7.66 3.29 -7.92
N ASP A 137 7.62 3.12 -6.60
CA ASP A 137 6.69 3.86 -5.73
C ASP A 137 7.13 5.32 -5.53
N ILE A 138 8.36 5.67 -5.94
CA ILE A 138 8.82 7.05 -5.99
C ILE A 138 8.11 7.80 -7.14
N GLY A 139 6.99 8.43 -6.80
CA GLY A 139 6.23 9.28 -7.73
C GLY A 139 5.64 8.54 -8.92
N TYR A 140 5.64 7.20 -8.90
CA TYR A 140 5.04 6.32 -9.91
C TYR A 140 5.48 6.63 -11.36
N GLY A 141 6.71 7.11 -11.53
CA GLY A 141 7.25 7.52 -12.83
C GLY A 141 6.69 8.82 -13.40
N VAL A 142 5.70 9.43 -12.76
CA VAL A 142 5.03 10.65 -13.25
C VAL A 142 5.30 11.90 -12.43
N LEU A 143 5.67 11.76 -11.15
CA LEU A 143 5.98 12.87 -10.25
C LEU A 143 7.48 13.01 -10.03
N ARG A 144 7.95 14.25 -9.94
CA ARG A 144 9.28 14.58 -9.43
C ARG A 144 9.17 14.93 -7.95
N LEU A 145 9.75 14.10 -7.08
CA LEU A 145 9.69 14.25 -5.62
C LEU A 145 11.03 14.69 -5.01
N PHE A 146 12.15 14.43 -5.71
CA PHE A 146 13.49 14.68 -5.20
C PHE A 146 14.29 15.61 -6.12
N PRO A 147 15.17 16.46 -5.58
CA PRO A 147 16.04 17.35 -6.35
C PRO A 147 16.96 16.59 -7.32
N GLU A 148 17.37 15.36 -6.96
CA GLU A 148 18.26 14.49 -7.73
C GLU A 148 17.61 13.94 -8.99
N GLN A 149 16.26 13.89 -9.06
CA GLN A 149 15.55 13.51 -10.28
C GLN A 149 15.76 14.62 -11.34
N LYS A 150 16.16 14.21 -12.55
CA LYS A 150 16.31 15.15 -13.68
C LYS A 150 15.02 15.94 -13.90
N TRP A 151 15.15 17.26 -13.99
CA TRP A 151 14.00 18.10 -14.27
C TRP A 151 13.54 17.97 -15.73
N GLU A 152 12.24 17.89 -15.93
CA GLU A 152 11.58 17.87 -17.24
C GLU A 152 10.35 18.80 -17.25
N PRO A 153 9.97 19.41 -18.39
CA PRO A 153 8.83 20.34 -18.46
C PRO A 153 7.51 19.77 -17.94
N ARG A 154 7.27 18.45 -18.08
CA ARG A 154 6.08 17.77 -17.54
C ARG A 154 5.90 17.95 -16.04
N PHE A 155 6.98 18.15 -15.29
CA PHE A 155 6.92 18.34 -13.84
C PHE A 155 6.39 19.72 -13.39
N LEU A 156 6.15 20.65 -14.33
CA LEU A 156 5.32 21.83 -14.05
C LEU A 156 3.90 21.44 -13.64
N ALA A 157 3.44 20.29 -14.08
CA ALA A 157 2.12 19.72 -13.74
C ALA A 157 2.16 18.81 -12.49
N ASN A 158 3.22 18.80 -11.67
CA ASN A 158 3.33 17.91 -10.49
C ASN A 158 2.10 17.95 -9.58
N VAL A 159 1.62 19.16 -9.25
CA VAL A 159 0.47 19.31 -8.34
C VAL A 159 -0.82 18.72 -8.92
N PRO A 160 -1.28 19.10 -10.14
CA PRO A 160 -2.44 18.47 -10.74
C PRO A 160 -2.26 16.97 -10.98
N LEU A 161 -1.06 16.51 -11.34
CA LEU A 161 -0.77 15.06 -11.48
C LEU A 161 -0.85 14.33 -10.15
N MET A 162 -0.40 14.94 -9.06
CA MET A 162 -0.55 14.38 -7.71
C MET A 162 -2.03 14.23 -7.34
N VAL A 163 -2.85 15.25 -7.61
CA VAL A 163 -4.30 15.18 -7.36
C VAL A 163 -4.95 14.09 -8.20
N LEU A 164 -4.56 13.97 -9.47
CA LEU A 164 -5.05 12.92 -10.36
C LEU A 164 -4.67 11.53 -9.85
N LEU A 165 -3.40 11.33 -9.49
CA LEU A 165 -2.93 10.09 -8.87
C LEU A 165 -3.67 9.75 -7.59
N ALA A 166 -3.84 10.71 -6.67
CA ALA A 166 -4.55 10.47 -5.43
C ALA A 166 -6.03 10.08 -5.66
N THR A 167 -6.67 10.68 -6.67
CA THR A 167 -8.09 10.43 -6.98
C THR A 167 -8.30 9.08 -7.66
N PHE A 168 -7.41 8.70 -8.59
CA PHE A 168 -7.52 7.50 -9.42
C PHE A 168 -6.40 6.49 -9.13
N PHE A 169 -5.90 6.47 -7.91
CA PHE A 169 -4.70 5.71 -7.53
C PHE A 169 -4.79 4.24 -7.95
N GLU A 170 -5.87 3.57 -7.58
CA GLU A 170 -6.07 2.15 -7.88
C GLU A 170 -6.06 1.87 -9.39
N ASN A 171 -6.77 2.69 -10.16
CA ASN A 171 -6.84 2.53 -11.61
C ASN A 171 -5.49 2.80 -12.30
N LEU A 172 -4.81 3.87 -11.89
CA LEU A 172 -3.53 4.28 -12.47
C LEU A 172 -2.41 3.31 -12.08
N LEU A 173 -2.42 2.79 -10.85
CA LEU A 173 -1.50 1.75 -10.42
C LEU A 173 -1.69 0.45 -11.23
N ALA A 174 -2.95 0.04 -11.45
CA ALA A 174 -3.25 -1.13 -12.28
C ALA A 174 -2.73 -0.95 -13.72
N LEU A 175 -2.94 0.23 -14.32
CA LEU A 175 -2.42 0.53 -15.66
C LEU A 175 -0.89 0.51 -15.71
N GLN A 176 -0.22 1.01 -14.67
CA GLN A 176 1.24 0.98 -14.57
C GLN A 176 1.76 -0.46 -14.47
N THR A 177 1.12 -1.30 -13.64
CA THR A 177 1.54 -2.70 -13.45
C THR A 177 1.30 -3.58 -14.68
N LEU A 178 0.38 -3.19 -15.58
CA LEU A 178 0.17 -3.86 -16.87
C LEU A 178 1.30 -3.60 -17.88
N GLU A 179 2.25 -2.70 -17.56
CA GLU A 179 3.36 -2.32 -18.45
C GLU A 179 2.89 -2.08 -19.89
N LEU A 180 1.79 -1.35 -20.05
CA LEU A 180 1.13 -1.12 -21.36
C LEU A 180 2.09 -0.60 -22.41
N GLU A 181 3.11 0.15 -22.02
CA GLU A 181 4.14 0.63 -22.94
C GLU A 181 4.86 -0.53 -23.63
N LYS A 182 5.21 -1.60 -22.89
CA LYS A 182 5.84 -2.80 -23.46
C LYS A 182 4.87 -3.59 -24.33
N VAL A 183 3.58 -3.63 -23.98
CA VAL A 183 2.55 -4.32 -24.78
C VAL A 183 2.30 -3.60 -26.10
N ILE A 184 2.33 -2.27 -26.11
CA ILE A 184 2.08 -1.44 -27.33
C ILE A 184 3.31 -1.38 -28.22
N SER A 185 4.50 -1.38 -27.63
CA SER A 185 5.76 -1.29 -28.39
C SER A 185 6.21 -2.62 -29.03
N GLY A 186 5.63 -3.76 -28.66
CA GLY A 186 5.89 -5.08 -29.24
C GLY A 186 7.12 -5.72 -28.65
#